data_899b8348e0d76df0ab28b2b2a57264e6
#
_entry.id   899b8348e0d76df0ab28b2b2a57264e6
#
_cell.length_a   1.000
_cell.length_b   1.000
_cell.length_c   1.000
_cell.angle_alpha   90.00
_cell.angle_beta   90.00
_cell.angle_gamma   90.00
#
_symmetry.space_group_name_H-M   'P 1'
#
loop_
_entity.id
_entity.type
_entity.pdbx_description
1 polymer ?
#
loop_
_entity_poly.entity_id
_entity_poly.type
_entity_poly.pdbx_seq_one_letter_code
_entity_poly.pdbx_strand_id
1 'polypeptide(L)'
;MNAIPVLAAASLFLVACDAAPESTPATSTTQTPMAATTPTGSNSLHALTVRTLDGKDMPLSNLSGKVTLVVNVASECGYTPQYKGLQALHAELKDKGFMVLGVPCNDFGGQEPGSAEEIAAFCSSKFAVDFPLLEKQSVKAGASQSPLYAALQQQAGKLPNWNFCKYLVGKDGAVLGFWSAGTAPDSKELRATIEKALQG
;
A
#
# COMPACT_ATOMS: atom_id res chain seq x y z
N MET A 1 -40.08 -5.85 -52.53
CA MET A 1 -41.53 -5.58 -52.78
C MET A 1 -42.05 -4.87 -51.56
N ASN A 2 -42.52 -3.64 -51.80
CA ASN A 2 -43.38 -2.77 -50.98
C ASN A 2 -42.79 -2.20 -49.69
N ALA A 3 -42.29 -0.98 -49.70
CA ALA A 3 -42.90 0.37 -49.91
C ALA A 3 -43.71 0.89 -48.70
N ILE A 4 -43.14 1.82 -47.98
CA ILE A 4 -43.44 3.18 -47.47
C ILE A 4 -44.95 3.60 -47.56
N PRO A 5 -45.54 4.52 -46.75
CA PRO A 5 -45.06 5.85 -46.34
C PRO A 5 -45.47 6.30 -44.90
N VAL A 6 -44.78 7.27 -44.31
CA VAL A 6 -44.94 8.74 -44.19
C VAL A 6 -46.33 9.18 -43.67
N LEU A 7 -46.39 9.94 -42.61
CA LEU A 7 -46.93 11.31 -42.57
C LEU A 7 -46.64 12.05 -41.25
N ALA A 8 -46.28 13.30 -41.43
CA ALA A 8 -46.04 14.33 -40.45
C ALA A 8 -47.33 14.94 -39.89
N ALA A 9 -47.26 15.57 -38.75
CA ALA A 9 -48.05 16.79 -38.46
C ALA A 9 -47.38 17.60 -37.35
N ALA A 10 -47.05 18.80 -37.74
CA ALA A 10 -46.65 19.91 -36.88
C ALA A 10 -47.89 20.53 -36.22
N SER A 11 -47.75 21.07 -35.03
CA SER A 11 -48.58 22.16 -34.55
C SER A 11 -47.85 23.01 -33.55
N LEU A 12 -47.66 24.19 -33.97
CA LEU A 12 -47.15 25.39 -33.35
C LEU A 12 -48.22 26.01 -32.46
N PHE A 13 -47.92 26.37 -31.20
CA PHE A 13 -48.63 27.46 -30.53
C PHE A 13 -47.69 28.28 -29.67
N LEU A 14 -47.50 29.51 -30.11
CA LEU A 14 -47.03 30.66 -29.36
C LEU A 14 -48.16 31.15 -28.43
N VAL A 15 -47.85 31.58 -27.22
CA VAL A 15 -48.37 32.83 -26.66
C VAL A 15 -47.42 33.34 -25.57
N ALA A 16 -47.17 34.62 -25.64
CA ALA A 16 -46.27 35.44 -24.86
C ALA A 16 -46.96 36.11 -23.66
N CYS A 17 -46.15 36.89 -22.99
CA CYS A 17 -46.43 37.99 -22.01
C CYS A 17 -46.39 37.55 -20.56
N ASP A 18 -45.46 38.05 -19.82
CA ASP A 18 -45.09 39.41 -19.33
C ASP A 18 -45.39 39.50 -17.83
N ALA A 19 -44.40 39.73 -17.04
CA ALA A 19 -44.34 40.65 -15.90
C ALA A 19 -43.16 40.37 -14.95
N ALA A 20 -42.18 41.25 -14.95
CA ALA A 20 -41.38 41.57 -13.78
C ALA A 20 -42.03 42.82 -13.15
N PRO A 21 -41.63 43.30 -11.98
CA PRO A 21 -40.59 42.92 -11.01
C PRO A 21 -41.08 42.98 -9.55
N GLU A 22 -40.35 42.41 -8.61
CA GLU A 22 -40.28 43.05 -7.28
C GLU A 22 -38.99 42.66 -6.56
N SER A 23 -38.23 43.68 -6.28
CA SER A 23 -37.01 43.71 -5.50
C SER A 23 -37.34 43.67 -4.00
N THR A 24 -36.78 42.75 -3.25
CA THR A 24 -36.65 42.88 -1.80
C THR A 24 -35.26 42.44 -1.32
N PRO A 25 -34.77 42.92 -0.19
CA PRO A 25 -33.36 43.26 -0.01
C PRO A 25 -32.51 42.08 0.45
N ALA A 26 -31.27 42.13 0.00
CA ALA A 26 -30.19 41.24 0.42
C ALA A 26 -29.97 41.27 1.95
N THR A 27 -30.26 40.17 2.61
CA THR A 27 -29.71 39.91 3.93
C THR A 27 -28.28 39.42 3.75
N SER A 28 -27.36 40.31 4.04
CA SER A 28 -25.93 40.05 4.07
C SER A 28 -25.65 39.06 5.21
N THR A 29 -25.63 37.76 4.89
CA THR A 29 -25.08 36.74 5.81
C THR A 29 -23.57 36.78 5.65
N THR A 30 -22.92 37.39 6.60
CA THR A 30 -21.45 37.30 6.80
C THR A 30 -21.05 35.83 6.86
N GLN A 31 -20.62 35.28 5.75
CA GLN A 31 -19.96 34.00 5.75
C GLN A 31 -18.56 34.18 6.32
N THR A 32 -18.40 33.76 7.57
CA THR A 32 -17.08 33.44 8.15
C THR A 32 -16.35 32.53 7.16
N PRO A 33 -15.12 32.87 6.75
CA PRO A 33 -14.37 31.96 5.90
C PRO A 33 -14.12 30.66 6.69
N MET A 34 -14.80 29.60 6.29
CA MET A 34 -14.41 28.25 6.70
C MET A 34 -12.98 28.06 6.20
N ALA A 35 -12.07 27.97 7.16
CA ALA A 35 -10.71 27.52 6.92
C ALA A 35 -10.80 26.27 6.06
N ALA A 36 -10.22 26.33 4.86
CA ALA A 36 -10.03 25.18 4.01
C ALA A 36 -9.19 24.18 4.82
N THR A 37 -9.85 23.23 5.44
CA THR A 37 -9.21 22.02 5.93
C THR A 37 -8.73 21.31 4.68
N THR A 38 -7.47 21.49 4.34
CA THR A 38 -6.74 20.63 3.42
C THR A 38 -7.00 19.21 3.91
N PRO A 39 -7.52 18.29 3.08
CA PRO A 39 -7.59 16.90 3.47
C PRO A 39 -6.14 16.43 3.60
N THR A 40 -5.64 16.38 4.80
CA THR A 40 -4.44 15.62 5.14
C THR A 40 -4.87 14.15 5.06
N GLY A 41 -5.10 13.67 3.85
CA GLY A 41 -5.12 12.26 3.55
C GLY A 41 -3.70 11.79 3.80
N SER A 42 -3.47 11.28 5.00
CA SER A 42 -2.20 10.67 5.35
C SER A 42 -2.02 9.44 4.44
N ASN A 43 -1.30 9.60 3.33
CA ASN A 43 -0.82 8.48 2.52
C ASN A 43 0.26 7.67 3.24
N SER A 44 0.46 7.93 4.51
CA SER A 44 1.43 7.22 5.33
C SER A 44 0.97 5.79 5.60
N LEU A 45 1.86 4.83 5.40
CA LEU A 45 1.62 3.44 5.77
C LEU A 45 1.32 3.26 7.26
N HIS A 46 1.77 4.20 8.10
CA HIS A 46 1.53 4.20 9.55
C HIS A 46 0.05 4.34 9.93
N ALA A 47 -0.83 4.74 9.01
CA ALA A 47 -2.28 4.79 9.24
C ALA A 47 -2.95 3.40 9.19
N LEU A 48 -2.25 2.37 8.72
CA LEU A 48 -2.79 1.02 8.58
C LEU A 48 -2.60 0.20 9.86
N THR A 49 -3.53 -0.71 10.08
CA THR A 49 -3.36 -1.85 10.99
C THR A 49 -3.32 -3.12 10.17
N VAL A 50 -2.32 -3.96 10.42
CA VAL A 50 -2.14 -5.27 9.79
C VAL A 50 -2.20 -6.36 10.86
N ARG A 51 -2.25 -7.63 10.45
CA ARG A 51 -2.19 -8.75 11.38
C ARG A 51 -0.86 -9.47 11.26
N THR A 52 -0.29 -9.80 12.39
CA THR A 52 0.92 -10.64 12.48
C THR A 52 0.59 -12.09 12.17
N LEU A 53 1.61 -12.88 11.88
CA LEU A 53 1.46 -14.30 11.56
C LEU A 53 0.80 -15.11 12.69
N ASP A 54 0.96 -14.69 13.95
CA ASP A 54 0.30 -15.25 15.14
C ASP A 54 -1.11 -14.67 15.38
N GLY A 55 -1.67 -13.94 14.42
CA GLY A 55 -3.04 -13.46 14.42
C GLY A 55 -3.31 -12.23 15.27
N LYS A 56 -2.30 -11.51 15.75
CA LYS A 56 -2.46 -10.29 16.55
C LYS A 56 -2.52 -9.06 15.67
N ASP A 57 -3.32 -8.08 16.05
CA ASP A 57 -3.32 -6.78 15.40
C ASP A 57 -2.01 -6.03 15.65
N MET A 58 -1.43 -5.52 14.57
CA MET A 58 -0.22 -4.70 14.58
C MET A 58 -0.51 -3.37 13.87
N PRO A 59 -0.79 -2.30 14.61
CA PRO A 59 -0.82 -0.96 14.04
C PRO A 59 0.55 -0.60 13.48
N LEU A 60 0.62 -0.21 12.21
CA LEU A 60 1.90 0.18 11.60
C LEU A 60 2.44 1.50 12.17
N SER A 61 1.62 2.24 12.93
CA SER A 61 2.09 3.36 13.76
C SER A 61 3.17 2.95 14.78
N ASN A 62 3.23 1.67 15.18
CA ASN A 62 4.30 1.12 16.02
C ASN A 62 5.69 1.13 15.34
N LEU A 63 5.70 1.34 14.01
CA LEU A 63 6.92 1.49 13.20
C LEU A 63 7.27 2.95 12.93
N SER A 64 6.48 3.89 13.45
CA SER A 64 6.77 5.32 13.34
C SER A 64 8.14 5.64 13.95
N GLY A 65 8.93 6.43 13.26
CA GLY A 65 10.32 6.72 13.64
C GLY A 65 11.32 5.62 13.29
N LYS A 66 10.89 4.49 12.68
CA LYS A 66 11.76 3.42 12.19
C LYS A 66 11.80 3.40 10.67
N VAL A 67 12.96 3.08 10.12
CA VAL A 67 13.10 2.73 8.71
C VAL A 67 12.72 1.26 8.56
N THR A 68 11.75 0.96 7.71
CA THR A 68 11.19 -0.39 7.58
C THR A 68 11.40 -0.95 6.18
N LEU A 69 12.00 -2.14 6.09
CA LEU A 69 12.11 -2.90 4.85
C LEU A 69 10.97 -3.93 4.77
N VAL A 70 9.96 -3.64 3.96
CA VAL A 70 8.82 -4.54 3.72
C VAL A 70 9.17 -5.49 2.58
N VAL A 71 9.07 -6.79 2.81
CA VAL A 71 9.47 -7.83 1.85
C VAL A 71 8.35 -8.86 1.70
N ASN A 72 7.89 -9.12 0.48
CA ASN A 72 7.01 -10.25 0.23
C ASN A 72 7.83 -11.54 0.16
N VAL A 73 7.54 -12.47 1.06
CA VAL A 73 8.37 -13.67 1.29
C VAL A 73 7.63 -14.95 0.93
N ALA A 74 8.39 -16.02 0.70
CA ALA A 74 7.86 -17.35 0.46
C ALA A 74 8.86 -18.43 0.86
N SER A 75 8.35 -19.60 1.33
CA SER A 75 9.15 -20.71 1.84
C SER A 75 9.73 -21.62 0.76
N GLU A 76 9.10 -21.68 -0.43
CA GLU A 76 9.44 -22.63 -1.51
C GLU A 76 9.93 -21.92 -2.78
N CYS A 77 10.63 -20.80 -2.64
CA CYS A 77 11.13 -19.98 -3.74
C CYS A 77 12.64 -20.14 -3.91
N GLY A 78 13.13 -20.01 -5.15
CA GLY A 78 14.58 -19.94 -5.41
C GLY A 78 15.28 -18.80 -4.67
N TYR A 79 14.53 -17.75 -4.30
CA TYR A 79 15.05 -16.61 -3.51
C TYR A 79 14.91 -16.80 -1.99
N THR A 80 14.33 -17.89 -1.49
CA THR A 80 14.18 -18.16 -0.05
C THR A 80 15.49 -18.05 0.76
N PRO A 81 16.68 -18.38 0.21
CA PRO A 81 17.95 -18.13 0.91
C PRO A 81 18.20 -16.68 1.31
N GLN A 82 17.49 -15.71 0.71
CA GLN A 82 17.58 -14.29 1.11
C GLN A 82 17.11 -14.02 2.55
N TYR A 83 16.32 -14.92 3.16
CA TYR A 83 15.98 -14.80 4.59
C TYR A 83 17.22 -14.67 5.47
N LYS A 84 18.31 -15.36 5.14
CA LYS A 84 19.57 -15.26 5.88
C LYS A 84 20.13 -13.83 5.85
N GLY A 85 20.12 -13.20 4.67
CA GLY A 85 20.59 -11.81 4.51
C GLY A 85 19.65 -10.80 5.16
N LEU A 86 18.31 -11.02 5.07
CA LEU A 86 17.31 -10.18 5.73
C LEU A 86 17.47 -10.25 7.26
N GLN A 87 17.68 -11.44 7.81
CA GLN A 87 17.90 -11.62 9.24
C GLN A 87 19.22 -10.98 9.70
N ALA A 88 20.29 -11.14 8.94
CA ALA A 88 21.57 -10.49 9.24
C ALA A 88 21.43 -8.96 9.25
N LEU A 89 20.76 -8.41 8.24
CA LEU A 89 20.51 -6.98 8.13
C LEU A 89 19.65 -6.46 9.29
N HIS A 90 18.60 -7.20 9.66
CA HIS A 90 17.76 -6.89 10.81
C HIS A 90 18.56 -6.87 12.11
N ALA A 91 19.29 -7.92 12.39
CA ALA A 91 20.11 -8.05 13.61
C ALA A 91 21.16 -6.93 13.73
N GLU A 92 21.79 -6.53 12.60
CA GLU A 92 22.79 -5.46 12.56
C GLU A 92 22.20 -4.07 12.86
N LEU A 93 20.96 -3.80 12.40
CA LEU A 93 20.43 -2.45 12.33
C LEU A 93 19.20 -2.20 13.22
N LYS A 94 18.61 -3.22 13.85
CA LYS A 94 17.39 -3.07 14.66
C LYS A 94 17.56 -2.05 15.80
N ASP A 95 18.70 -2.03 16.45
CA ASP A 95 18.99 -1.09 17.54
C ASP A 95 19.30 0.33 17.04
N LYS A 96 19.45 0.51 15.72
CA LYS A 96 19.64 1.80 15.06
C LYS A 96 18.32 2.36 14.47
N GLY A 97 17.18 1.76 14.81
CA GLY A 97 15.88 2.21 14.32
C GLY A 97 15.49 1.61 12.96
N PHE A 98 16.00 0.42 12.64
CA PHE A 98 15.63 -0.33 11.44
C PHE A 98 14.73 -1.53 11.77
N MET A 99 13.86 -1.90 10.84
CA MET A 99 12.99 -3.06 10.95
C MET A 99 12.88 -3.77 9.59
N VAL A 100 12.96 -5.10 9.59
CA VAL A 100 12.45 -5.92 8.48
C VAL A 100 11.02 -6.34 8.80
N LEU A 101 10.12 -6.25 7.85
CA LEU A 101 8.74 -6.71 7.94
C LEU A 101 8.50 -7.73 6.82
N GLY A 102 8.42 -9.00 7.17
CA GLY A 102 8.15 -10.07 6.21
C GLY A 102 6.65 -10.26 6.00
N VAL A 103 6.23 -10.35 4.75
CA VAL A 103 4.84 -10.52 4.36
C VAL A 103 4.71 -11.79 3.51
N PRO A 104 4.34 -12.93 4.08
CA PRO A 104 4.11 -14.16 3.32
C PRO A 104 3.12 -13.95 2.18
N CYS A 105 3.44 -14.48 1.00
CA CYS A 105 2.63 -14.29 -0.20
C CYS A 105 2.61 -15.54 -1.07
N ASN A 106 1.41 -16.04 -1.39
CA ASN A 106 1.23 -17.24 -2.20
C ASN A 106 0.87 -16.96 -3.66
N ASP A 107 0.95 -15.69 -4.10
CA ASP A 107 0.51 -15.27 -5.43
C ASP A 107 1.46 -15.69 -6.56
N PHE A 108 2.70 -16.03 -6.24
CA PHE A 108 3.74 -16.35 -7.19
C PHE A 108 4.06 -17.85 -7.17
N GLY A 109 3.46 -18.58 -8.09
CA GLY A 109 3.67 -20.02 -8.26
C GLY A 109 3.20 -20.89 -7.10
N GLY A 110 2.38 -20.37 -6.18
CA GLY A 110 1.92 -21.12 -5.01
C GLY A 110 3.05 -21.47 -4.04
N GLN A 111 4.13 -20.68 -4.00
CA GLN A 111 5.36 -20.98 -3.27
C GLN A 111 5.31 -20.64 -1.77
N GLU A 112 4.15 -20.28 -1.24
CA GLU A 112 3.90 -20.12 0.21
C GLU A 112 2.62 -20.87 0.61
N PRO A 113 2.57 -22.23 0.46
CA PRO A 113 1.35 -22.99 0.70
C PRO A 113 1.03 -23.15 2.19
N GLY A 114 2.05 -23.12 3.06
CA GLY A 114 1.98 -23.46 4.48
C GLY A 114 0.97 -22.67 5.29
N SER A 115 0.54 -23.22 6.41
CA SER A 115 -0.21 -22.51 7.45
C SER A 115 0.67 -21.46 8.14
N ALA A 116 0.06 -20.59 8.96
CA ALA A 116 0.81 -19.60 9.73
C ALA A 116 1.85 -20.26 10.65
N GLU A 117 1.49 -21.37 11.29
CA GLU A 117 2.35 -22.12 12.18
C GLU A 117 3.52 -22.78 11.44
N GLU A 118 3.25 -23.34 10.25
CA GLU A 118 4.28 -23.95 9.39
C GLU A 118 5.27 -22.90 8.89
N ILE A 119 4.80 -21.74 8.45
CA ILE A 119 5.63 -20.61 8.02
C ILE A 119 6.50 -20.12 9.20
N ALA A 120 5.91 -19.91 10.38
CA ALA A 120 6.65 -19.50 11.56
C ALA A 120 7.74 -20.51 11.95
N ALA A 121 7.40 -21.79 11.98
CA ALA A 121 8.35 -22.87 12.28
C ALA A 121 9.47 -22.96 11.24
N PHE A 122 9.15 -22.82 9.95
CA PHE A 122 10.12 -22.79 8.86
C PHE A 122 11.10 -21.62 9.02
N CYS A 123 10.57 -20.39 9.15
CA CYS A 123 11.40 -19.19 9.26
C CYS A 123 12.30 -19.21 10.49
N SER A 124 11.80 -19.63 11.65
CA SER A 124 12.58 -19.69 12.88
C SER A 124 13.63 -20.81 12.85
N SER A 125 13.25 -22.02 12.42
CA SER A 125 14.15 -23.19 12.47
C SER A 125 15.23 -23.15 11.39
N LYS A 126 14.92 -22.65 10.20
CA LYS A 126 15.86 -22.65 9.05
C LYS A 126 16.72 -21.40 8.96
N PHE A 127 16.19 -20.25 9.41
CA PHE A 127 16.85 -18.95 9.20
C PHE A 127 16.99 -18.11 10.49
N ALA A 128 16.52 -18.63 11.63
CA ALA A 128 16.51 -17.93 12.92
C ALA A 128 15.86 -16.53 12.82
N VAL A 129 14.80 -16.41 12.01
CA VAL A 129 14.09 -15.14 11.81
C VAL A 129 13.49 -14.65 13.12
N ASP A 130 13.87 -13.43 13.55
CA ASP A 130 13.34 -12.74 14.73
C ASP A 130 12.61 -11.43 14.41
N PHE A 131 12.58 -11.03 13.13
CA PHE A 131 11.77 -9.89 12.69
C PHE A 131 10.30 -10.31 12.50
N PRO A 132 9.35 -9.34 12.62
CA PRO A 132 7.93 -9.60 12.46
C PRO A 132 7.57 -10.19 11.10
N LEU A 133 6.71 -11.21 11.13
CA LEU A 133 6.03 -11.78 9.98
C LEU A 133 4.53 -11.44 10.07
N LEU A 134 3.95 -11.03 8.96
CA LEU A 134 2.51 -10.77 8.86
C LEU A 134 1.75 -12.02 8.42
N GLU A 135 0.42 -12.01 8.58
CA GLU A 135 -0.45 -12.97 7.91
C GLU A 135 -0.20 -12.95 6.41
N LYS A 136 -0.47 -14.09 5.76
CA LYS A 136 -0.34 -14.22 4.31
C LYS A 136 -1.23 -13.19 3.59
N GLN A 137 -0.64 -12.45 2.66
CA GLN A 137 -1.33 -11.37 1.95
C GLN A 137 -1.22 -11.53 0.43
N SER A 138 -2.26 -11.07 -0.28
CA SER A 138 -2.22 -10.95 -1.73
C SER A 138 -1.63 -9.59 -2.15
N VAL A 139 -0.68 -9.66 -3.09
CA VAL A 139 -0.05 -8.47 -3.71
C VAL A 139 -0.74 -8.07 -5.01
N LYS A 140 -1.52 -8.99 -5.63
CA LYS A 140 -2.14 -8.77 -6.93
C LYS A 140 -3.18 -7.66 -6.88
N ALA A 141 -3.11 -6.74 -7.84
CA ALA A 141 -4.13 -5.70 -7.99
C ALA A 141 -5.53 -6.33 -8.20
N GLY A 142 -6.53 -5.74 -7.59
CA GLY A 142 -7.92 -6.19 -7.68
C GLY A 142 -8.59 -6.36 -6.31
N ALA A 143 -9.74 -7.03 -6.30
CA ALA A 143 -10.58 -7.15 -5.09
C ALA A 143 -9.91 -7.90 -3.93
N SER A 144 -8.92 -8.76 -4.20
CA SER A 144 -8.17 -9.52 -3.19
C SER A 144 -6.89 -8.82 -2.72
N GLN A 145 -6.51 -7.69 -3.31
CA GLN A 145 -5.31 -6.97 -2.91
C GLN A 145 -5.38 -6.54 -1.46
N SER A 146 -4.32 -6.80 -0.71
CA SER A 146 -4.29 -6.34 0.68
C SER A 146 -4.17 -4.81 0.77
N PRO A 147 -4.75 -4.18 1.81
CA PRO A 147 -4.63 -2.74 2.04
C PRO A 147 -3.17 -2.27 2.11
N LEU A 148 -2.27 -3.09 2.65
CA LEU A 148 -0.84 -2.78 2.70
C LEU A 148 -0.25 -2.64 1.28
N TYR A 149 -0.51 -3.62 0.40
CA TYR A 149 0.03 -3.56 -0.97
C TYR A 149 -0.67 -2.52 -1.84
N ALA A 150 -1.93 -2.21 -1.59
CA ALA A 150 -2.61 -1.08 -2.22
C ALA A 150 -1.94 0.26 -1.86
N ALA A 151 -1.62 0.47 -0.59
CA ALA A 151 -0.93 1.68 -0.14
C ALA A 151 0.52 1.76 -0.63
N LEU A 152 1.25 0.64 -0.61
CA LEU A 152 2.61 0.56 -1.18
C LEU A 152 2.61 0.86 -2.68
N GLN A 153 1.65 0.30 -3.43
CA GLN A 153 1.50 0.58 -4.86
C GLN A 153 1.19 2.04 -5.12
N GLN A 154 0.29 2.64 -4.35
CA GLN A 154 -0.07 4.05 -4.51
C GLN A 154 1.14 4.97 -4.37
N GLN A 155 2.05 4.67 -3.44
CA GLN A 155 3.23 5.49 -3.21
C GLN A 155 4.40 5.17 -4.15
N ALA A 156 4.66 3.89 -4.42
CA ALA A 156 5.80 3.45 -5.22
C ALA A 156 5.51 3.38 -6.72
N GLY A 157 4.23 3.37 -7.13
CA GLY A 157 3.82 3.15 -8.52
C GLY A 157 4.12 1.72 -9.03
N LYS A 158 4.46 0.79 -8.14
CA LYS A 158 4.91 -0.58 -8.48
C LYS A 158 4.31 -1.60 -7.53
N LEU A 159 4.08 -2.81 -8.03
CA LEU A 159 3.77 -4.00 -7.23
C LEU A 159 4.90 -5.03 -7.38
N PRO A 160 5.04 -5.95 -6.40
CA PRO A 160 5.89 -7.11 -6.55
C PRO A 160 5.52 -7.89 -7.82
N ASN A 161 6.50 -8.24 -8.61
CA ASN A 161 6.36 -9.11 -9.79
C ASN A 161 6.87 -10.53 -9.53
N TRP A 162 7.45 -10.77 -8.37
CA TRP A 162 7.90 -12.07 -7.86
C TRP A 162 8.04 -12.03 -6.34
N ASN A 163 8.31 -13.19 -5.71
CA ASN A 163 8.67 -13.25 -4.29
C ASN A 163 9.99 -12.51 -4.03
N PHE A 164 10.16 -12.00 -2.81
CA PHE A 164 11.34 -11.26 -2.33
C PHE A 164 11.57 -9.90 -3.02
N CYS A 165 10.53 -9.23 -3.53
CA CYS A 165 10.60 -7.79 -3.80
C CYS A 165 10.60 -7.00 -2.48
N LYS A 166 11.23 -5.84 -2.48
CA LYS A 166 11.44 -5.03 -1.29
C LYS A 166 10.92 -3.61 -1.49
N TYR A 167 10.26 -3.07 -0.46
CA TYR A 167 9.99 -1.64 -0.34
C TYR A 167 10.73 -1.12 0.88
N LEU A 168 11.43 0.00 0.76
CA LEU A 168 11.95 0.72 1.89
C LEU A 168 10.99 1.83 2.27
N VAL A 169 10.59 1.85 3.53
CA VAL A 169 9.66 2.81 4.11
C VAL A 169 10.43 3.67 5.11
N GLY A 170 10.31 4.97 5.01
CA GLY A 170 10.94 5.94 5.89
C GLY A 170 10.28 6.03 7.26
N LYS A 171 10.91 6.79 8.15
CA LYS A 171 10.46 7.03 9.53
C LYS A 171 9.07 7.65 9.63
N ASP A 172 8.62 8.33 8.58
CA ASP A 172 7.32 8.99 8.41
C ASP A 172 6.25 8.09 7.76
N GLY A 173 6.64 6.88 7.32
CA GLY A 173 5.77 5.95 6.60
C GLY A 173 5.66 6.20 5.11
N ALA A 174 6.52 7.06 4.54
CA ALA A 174 6.64 7.26 3.10
C ALA A 174 7.52 6.19 2.45
N VAL A 175 7.16 5.72 1.24
CA VAL A 175 8.00 4.78 0.49
C VAL A 175 9.17 5.51 -0.14
N LEU A 176 10.39 5.10 0.20
CA LEU A 176 11.66 5.67 -0.27
C LEU A 176 12.23 4.94 -1.49
N GLY A 177 11.86 3.68 -1.71
CA GLY A 177 12.36 2.89 -2.82
C GLY A 177 11.74 1.52 -2.96
N PHE A 178 11.94 0.92 -4.13
CA PHE A 178 11.48 -0.42 -4.48
C PHE A 178 12.59 -1.18 -5.20
N TRP A 179 12.84 -2.43 -4.79
CA TRP A 179 13.80 -3.35 -5.42
C TRP A 179 13.14 -4.65 -5.81
N SER A 180 13.52 -5.17 -6.97
CA SER A 180 13.07 -6.47 -7.45
C SER A 180 13.67 -7.63 -6.66
N ALA A 181 13.12 -8.83 -6.86
CA ALA A 181 13.54 -10.08 -6.22
C ALA A 181 15.05 -10.35 -6.27
N GLY A 182 15.68 -10.04 -7.41
CA GLY A 182 17.11 -10.29 -7.65
C GLY A 182 18.05 -9.42 -6.83
N THR A 183 17.57 -8.31 -6.25
CA THR A 183 18.42 -7.46 -5.40
C THR A 183 18.61 -8.14 -4.04
N ALA A 184 19.82 -8.56 -3.74
CA ALA A 184 20.15 -9.18 -2.46
C ALA A 184 20.05 -8.17 -1.29
N PRO A 185 19.68 -8.64 -0.06
CA PRO A 185 19.57 -7.76 1.11
C PRO A 185 20.85 -7.02 1.47
N ASP A 186 22.01 -7.59 1.13
CA ASP A 186 23.34 -7.03 1.36
C ASP A 186 23.90 -6.22 0.18
N SER A 187 23.09 -5.99 -0.87
CA SER A 187 23.51 -5.20 -2.03
C SER A 187 23.91 -3.77 -1.60
N LYS A 188 24.97 -3.26 -2.21
CA LYS A 188 25.51 -1.92 -1.89
C LYS A 188 24.44 -0.82 -2.04
N GLU A 189 23.62 -0.91 -3.08
CA GLU A 189 22.57 0.07 -3.37
C GLU A 189 21.50 0.10 -2.28
N LEU A 190 20.95 -1.07 -1.91
CA LEU A 190 19.93 -1.17 -0.88
C LEU A 190 20.47 -0.72 0.48
N ARG A 191 21.66 -1.19 0.87
CA ARG A 191 22.31 -0.79 2.12
C ARG A 191 22.55 0.71 2.20
N ALA A 192 23.10 1.32 1.15
CA ALA A 192 23.33 2.77 1.12
C ALA A 192 22.03 3.57 1.29
N THR A 193 20.93 3.09 0.69
CA THR A 193 19.62 3.76 0.84
C THR A 193 19.09 3.62 2.26
N ILE A 194 19.23 2.44 2.87
CA ILE A 194 18.84 2.21 4.28
C ILE A 194 19.66 3.11 5.21
N GLU A 195 20.97 3.14 5.06
CA GLU A 195 21.88 3.95 5.89
C GLU A 195 21.54 5.45 5.78
N LYS A 196 21.28 5.94 4.57
CA LYS A 196 20.83 7.32 4.35
C LYS A 196 19.49 7.60 5.06
N ALA A 197 18.52 6.69 4.96
CA ALA A 197 17.21 6.84 5.60
C ALA A 197 17.31 6.82 7.15
N LEU A 198 18.26 6.09 7.71
CA LEU A 198 18.51 6.05 9.16
C LEU A 198 19.08 7.37 9.71
N GLN A 199 19.82 8.12 8.89
CA GLN A 199 20.44 9.41 9.27
C GLN A 199 19.45 10.59 9.24
N GLY A 200 18.40 10.53 8.42
CA GLY A 200 17.31 11.52 8.34
C GLY A 200 16.25 11.25 9.40
#